data_9234bc96b81bdd2931bbaaeefe184fbe
#
_entry.id   9234bc96b81bdd2931bbaaeefe184fbe
#
_cell.length_a   1.000
_cell.length_b   1.000
_cell.length_c   1.000
_cell.angle_alpha   90.00
_cell.angle_beta   90.00
_cell.angle_gamma   90.00
#
_symmetry.space_group_name_H-M   'P 1'
#
loop_
_entity.id
_entity.type
_entity.pdbx_description
1 polymer ?
#
loop_
_entity_poly.entity_id
_entity_poly.type
_entity_poly.pdbx_seq_one_letter_code
_entity_poly.pdbx_strand_id
1 'polypeptide(L)'
;PNQIVEIRNLIKNLGTEKLVLMSSHILQEIQATVNRIIIIHKGEIVADGTNEELMSGFMGNTKLTLEIKNAQDESVKALTEKIPALSLIDSKTRNGNQLLHLEYPKDKDPREELFQYAIDSKWVVTEMSPHSIDLESIFRTLTMEDSANA
;
A
#
# COMPACT_ATOMS: atom_id res chain seq x y z
N PRO A 1 19.92 -12.88 -11.57
CA PRO A 1 19.47 -12.67 -10.18
C PRO A 1 20.65 -12.44 -9.23
N ASN A 2 21.74 -13.26 -9.30
CA ASN A 2 22.89 -13.11 -8.39
C ASN A 2 23.68 -11.82 -8.59
N GLN A 3 23.84 -11.34 -9.82
CA GLN A 3 24.57 -10.12 -10.15
C GLN A 3 23.95 -8.85 -9.50
N ILE A 4 22.63 -8.80 -9.40
CA ILE A 4 21.93 -7.67 -8.76
C ILE A 4 22.27 -7.60 -7.26
N VAL A 5 22.33 -8.77 -6.61
CA VAL A 5 22.70 -8.86 -5.18
C VAL A 5 24.15 -8.44 -4.96
N GLU A 6 25.06 -8.84 -5.83
CA GLU A 6 26.47 -8.47 -5.77
C GLU A 6 26.67 -6.95 -5.95
N ILE A 7 25.99 -6.35 -6.94
CA ILE A 7 26.03 -4.90 -7.17
C ILE A 7 25.46 -4.13 -5.96
N ARG A 8 24.35 -4.60 -5.40
CA ARG A 8 23.75 -4.00 -4.19
C ARG A 8 24.70 -4.03 -3.00
N ASN A 9 25.36 -5.15 -2.76
CA ASN A 9 26.36 -5.29 -1.69
C ASN A 9 27.57 -4.36 -1.93
N LEU A 10 28.02 -4.24 -3.17
CA LEU A 10 29.10 -3.31 -3.54
C LEU A 10 28.71 -1.87 -3.26
N ILE A 11 27.50 -1.44 -3.66
CA ILE A 11 26.99 -0.09 -3.41
C ILE A 11 26.90 0.18 -1.89
N LYS A 12 26.37 -0.76 -1.11
CA LYS A 12 26.28 -0.64 0.34
C LYS A 12 27.65 -0.50 1.00
N ASN A 13 28.63 -1.30 0.56
CA ASN A 13 30.00 -1.23 1.09
C ASN A 13 30.66 0.11 0.71
N LEU A 14 30.52 0.59 -0.51
CA LEU A 14 31.01 1.92 -0.91
C LEU A 14 30.35 3.03 -0.09
N GLY A 15 29.07 2.90 0.22
CA GLY A 15 28.31 3.87 1.01
C GLY A 15 28.77 4.00 2.46
N THR A 16 29.57 3.06 2.99
CA THR A 16 30.16 3.19 4.35
C THR A 16 31.29 4.21 4.42
N GLU A 17 31.97 4.43 3.31
CA GLU A 17 33.14 5.31 3.24
C GLU A 17 32.92 6.56 2.37
N LYS A 18 31.97 6.49 1.46
CA LYS A 18 31.73 7.52 0.44
C LYS A 18 30.25 7.84 0.29
N LEU A 19 29.94 9.07 -0.13
CA LEU A 19 28.61 9.40 -0.61
C LEU A 19 28.39 8.73 -1.98
N VAL A 20 27.39 7.87 -2.06
CA VAL A 20 26.96 7.24 -3.31
C VAL A 20 25.60 7.79 -3.69
N LEU A 21 25.53 8.44 -4.85
CA LEU A 21 24.27 8.89 -5.45
C LEU A 21 23.92 7.95 -6.59
N MET A 22 22.69 7.40 -6.55
CA MET A 22 22.19 6.57 -7.62
C MET A 22 20.81 7.03 -8.09
N SER A 23 20.52 6.84 -9.36
CA SER A 23 19.21 7.06 -9.96
C SER A 23 18.71 5.77 -10.59
N SER A 24 17.46 5.42 -10.35
CA SER A 24 16.83 4.24 -10.93
C SER A 24 15.32 4.49 -11.09
N HIS A 25 14.73 3.80 -12.06
CA HIS A 25 13.28 3.72 -12.22
C HIS A 25 12.68 2.48 -11.55
N ILE A 26 13.53 1.61 -10.98
CA ILE A 26 13.11 0.39 -10.27
C ILE A 26 13.09 0.68 -8.77
N LEU A 27 11.93 1.10 -8.27
CA LEU A 27 11.76 1.58 -6.89
C LEU A 27 12.08 0.51 -5.84
N GLN A 28 11.78 -0.75 -6.11
CA GLN A 28 12.12 -1.88 -5.23
C GLN A 28 13.63 -2.03 -5.02
N GLU A 29 14.44 -1.80 -6.06
CA GLU A 29 15.90 -1.85 -5.96
C GLU A 29 16.44 -0.67 -5.15
N ILE A 30 15.85 0.51 -5.30
CA ILE A 30 16.16 1.68 -4.50
C ILE A 30 15.92 1.38 -3.02
N GLN A 31 14.71 0.94 -2.66
CA GLN A 31 14.35 0.62 -1.28
C GLN A 31 15.30 -0.40 -0.62
N ALA A 32 15.75 -1.39 -1.38
CA ALA A 32 16.65 -2.43 -0.87
C ALA A 32 18.12 -2.00 -0.74
N THR A 33 18.51 -0.87 -1.36
CA THR A 33 19.92 -0.51 -1.53
C THR A 33 20.32 0.76 -0.79
N VAL A 34 19.44 1.77 -0.74
CA VAL A 34 19.78 3.11 -0.24
C VAL A 34 19.22 3.37 1.16
N ASN A 35 19.86 4.29 1.89
CA ASN A 35 19.42 4.71 3.23
C ASN A 35 18.51 5.95 3.17
N ARG A 36 18.63 6.77 2.12
CA ARG A 36 17.86 8.00 1.93
C ARG A 36 17.38 8.09 0.50
N ILE A 37 16.15 8.55 0.32
CA ILE A 37 15.46 8.65 -0.96
C ILE A 37 15.05 10.10 -1.15
N ILE A 38 15.35 10.65 -2.31
CA ILE A 38 14.89 11.97 -2.75
C ILE A 38 14.03 11.76 -3.99
N ILE A 39 12.78 12.21 -3.93
CA ILE A 39 11.86 12.17 -5.08
C ILE A 39 11.81 13.56 -5.68
N ILE A 40 12.12 13.64 -6.98
CA ILE A 40 12.11 14.88 -7.76
C ILE A 40 10.97 14.79 -8.77
N HIS A 41 10.14 15.81 -8.82
CA HIS A 41 9.07 15.96 -9.81
C HIS A 41 9.05 17.38 -10.35
N LYS A 42 9.03 17.54 -11.70
CA LYS A 42 9.05 18.84 -12.40
C LYS A 42 10.18 19.79 -11.94
N GLY A 43 11.33 19.21 -11.53
CA GLY A 43 12.50 20.00 -11.09
C GLY A 43 12.48 20.39 -9.61
N GLU A 44 11.46 20.03 -8.86
CA GLU A 44 11.34 20.28 -7.42
C GLU A 44 11.48 18.99 -6.61
N ILE A 45 12.05 19.11 -5.41
CA ILE A 45 12.09 18.00 -4.45
C ILE A 45 10.70 17.91 -3.79
N VAL A 46 9.97 16.84 -4.08
CA VAL A 46 8.61 16.60 -3.55
C VAL A 46 8.61 15.65 -2.34
N ALA A 47 9.70 14.89 -2.15
CA ALA A 47 9.90 14.10 -0.92
C ALA A 47 11.39 13.87 -0.68
N ASP A 48 11.80 13.81 0.58
CA ASP A 48 13.18 13.58 1.02
C ASP A 48 13.16 12.93 2.40
N GLY A 49 13.77 11.75 2.54
CA GLY A 49 13.83 11.02 3.81
C GLY A 49 14.33 9.58 3.65
N THR A 50 14.39 8.87 4.75
CA THR A 50 14.59 7.43 4.75
C THR A 50 13.34 6.72 4.21
N ASN A 51 13.46 5.45 3.83
CA ASN A 51 12.31 4.66 3.42
C ASN A 51 11.20 4.65 4.51
N GLU A 52 11.60 4.52 5.77
CA GLU A 52 10.68 4.51 6.91
C GLU A 52 9.97 5.86 7.12
N GLU A 53 10.70 6.97 7.02
CA GLU A 53 10.15 8.33 7.10
C GLU A 53 9.16 8.61 5.98
N LEU A 54 9.52 8.26 4.75
CA LEU A 54 8.62 8.41 3.59
C LEU A 54 7.37 7.56 3.75
N MET A 55 7.55 6.28 4.11
CA MET A 55 6.42 5.39 4.36
C MET A 55 5.54 5.89 5.51
N SER A 56 6.11 6.43 6.59
CA SER A 56 5.35 6.96 7.72
C SER A 56 4.65 8.29 7.40
N GLY A 57 5.28 9.17 6.65
CA GLY A 57 4.70 10.45 6.23
C GLY A 57 3.49 10.28 5.28
N PHE A 58 3.46 9.18 4.52
CA PHE A 58 2.35 8.81 3.63
C PHE A 58 1.46 7.72 4.22
N MET A 59 1.71 7.29 5.46
CA MET A 59 0.87 6.32 6.16
C MET A 59 -0.48 6.94 6.50
N GLY A 60 -1.36 6.93 5.50
CA GLY A 60 -2.78 6.89 5.70
C GLY A 60 -3.25 5.52 6.20
N ASN A 61 -4.49 5.21 5.96
CA ASN A 61 -5.09 3.93 6.26
C ASN A 61 -4.46 2.79 5.45
N THR A 62 -4.40 1.60 6.03
CA THR A 62 -4.06 0.38 5.30
C THR A 62 -5.22 0.01 4.38
N LYS A 63 -4.94 -0.21 3.10
CA LYS A 63 -5.94 -0.70 2.15
C LYS A 63 -6.09 -2.21 2.27
N LEU A 64 -7.31 -2.70 2.15
CA LEU A 64 -7.65 -4.12 2.23
C LEU A 64 -8.51 -4.50 1.03
N THR A 65 -8.09 -5.50 0.29
CA THR A 65 -8.92 -6.16 -0.71
C THR A 65 -9.63 -7.35 -0.05
N LEU A 66 -10.95 -7.35 -0.14
CA LEU A 66 -11.79 -8.44 0.35
C LEU A 66 -12.64 -8.96 -0.80
N GLU A 67 -12.46 -10.22 -1.20
CA GLU A 67 -13.35 -10.89 -2.15
C GLU A 67 -14.20 -11.93 -1.42
N ILE A 68 -15.51 -11.83 -1.62
CA ILE A 68 -16.51 -12.63 -0.89
C ILE A 68 -17.57 -13.19 -1.83
N LYS A 69 -18.05 -14.39 -1.50
CA LYS A 69 -19.23 -15.02 -2.11
C LYS A 69 -20.40 -14.99 -1.15
N ASN A 70 -21.60 -15.14 -1.69
CA ASN A 70 -22.86 -15.21 -0.95
C ASN A 70 -23.17 -13.95 -0.11
N ALA A 71 -22.55 -12.80 -0.45
CA ALA A 71 -22.83 -11.55 0.23
C ALA A 71 -24.13 -10.94 -0.29
N GLN A 72 -24.99 -10.51 0.62
CA GLN A 72 -26.16 -9.70 0.34
C GLN A 72 -25.79 -8.22 0.48
N ASP A 73 -26.36 -7.37 -0.36
CA ASP A 73 -26.03 -5.94 -0.39
C ASP A 73 -26.27 -5.26 0.97
N GLU A 74 -27.31 -5.69 1.70
CA GLU A 74 -27.61 -5.18 3.05
C GLU A 74 -26.48 -5.51 4.04
N SER A 75 -25.94 -6.72 3.98
CA SER A 75 -24.85 -7.13 4.88
C SER A 75 -23.54 -6.44 4.55
N VAL A 76 -23.30 -6.10 3.28
CA VAL A 76 -22.13 -5.29 2.88
C VAL A 76 -22.27 -3.85 3.37
N LYS A 77 -23.46 -3.26 3.28
CA LYS A 77 -23.72 -1.91 3.80
C LYS A 77 -23.58 -1.84 5.32
N ALA A 78 -24.05 -2.87 6.03
CA ALA A 78 -23.95 -2.94 7.48
C ALA A 78 -22.50 -3.18 7.99
N LEU A 79 -21.57 -3.59 7.13
CA LEU A 79 -20.19 -3.91 7.51
C LEU A 79 -19.50 -2.73 8.23
N THR A 80 -19.54 -1.55 7.64
CA THR A 80 -18.87 -0.34 8.19
C THR A 80 -19.56 0.21 9.44
N GLU A 81 -20.85 -0.08 9.62
CA GLU A 81 -21.59 0.24 10.85
C GLU A 81 -21.19 -0.70 12.00
N LYS A 82 -20.95 -1.98 11.68
CA LYS A 82 -20.58 -3.01 12.66
C LYS A 82 -19.11 -2.95 13.04
N ILE A 83 -18.26 -2.59 12.10
CA ILE A 83 -16.81 -2.46 12.30
C ILE A 83 -16.39 -1.03 11.95
N PRO A 84 -16.50 -0.08 12.89
CA PRO A 84 -16.24 1.34 12.63
C PRO A 84 -14.79 1.66 12.23
N ALA A 85 -13.87 0.73 12.45
CA ALA A 85 -12.48 0.85 11.99
C ALA A 85 -12.35 0.69 10.47
N LEU A 86 -13.36 0.11 9.79
CA LEU A 86 -13.36 -0.08 8.34
C LEU A 86 -14.09 1.05 7.63
N SER A 87 -13.50 1.53 6.54
CA SER A 87 -14.15 2.40 5.56
C SER A 87 -14.23 1.69 4.22
N LEU A 88 -15.37 1.72 3.56
CA LEU A 88 -15.55 1.18 2.22
C LEU A 88 -15.14 2.25 1.19
N ILE A 89 -14.12 1.94 0.38
CA ILE A 89 -13.64 2.81 -0.70
C ILE A 89 -14.46 2.56 -1.98
N ASP A 90 -14.58 1.27 -2.36
CA ASP A 90 -15.20 0.86 -3.60
C ASP A 90 -15.74 -0.58 -3.48
N SER A 91 -16.77 -0.88 -4.24
CA SER A 91 -17.38 -2.21 -4.31
C SER A 91 -17.69 -2.56 -5.77
N LYS A 92 -17.23 -3.73 -6.20
CA LYS A 92 -17.43 -4.24 -7.56
C LYS A 92 -17.89 -5.69 -7.53
N THR A 93 -18.69 -6.07 -8.51
CA THR A 93 -19.01 -7.48 -8.74
C THR A 93 -18.06 -8.06 -9.78
N ARG A 94 -17.36 -9.14 -9.42
CA ARG A 94 -16.44 -9.86 -10.30
C ARG A 94 -16.78 -11.35 -10.30
N ASN A 95 -17.13 -11.91 -11.46
CA ASN A 95 -17.44 -13.34 -11.61
C ASN A 95 -18.51 -13.87 -10.61
N GLY A 96 -19.49 -13.04 -10.25
CA GLY A 96 -20.52 -13.40 -9.26
C GLY A 96 -20.08 -13.26 -7.79
N ASN A 97 -18.83 -12.86 -7.53
CA ASN A 97 -18.33 -12.51 -6.21
C ASN A 97 -18.39 -10.99 -6.02
N GLN A 98 -18.49 -10.55 -4.78
CA GLN A 98 -18.31 -9.15 -4.45
C GLN A 98 -16.83 -8.90 -4.09
N LEU A 99 -16.23 -7.92 -4.73
CA LEU A 99 -14.88 -7.42 -4.48
C LEU A 99 -15.01 -6.07 -3.78
N LEU A 100 -14.60 -6.00 -2.53
CA LEU A 100 -14.63 -4.81 -1.71
C LEU A 100 -13.22 -4.27 -1.53
N HIS A 101 -13.04 -2.99 -1.81
CA HIS A 101 -11.83 -2.25 -1.44
C HIS A 101 -12.14 -1.46 -0.17
N LEU A 102 -11.50 -1.85 0.91
CA LEU A 102 -11.66 -1.29 2.23
C LEU A 102 -10.39 -0.56 2.66
N GLU A 103 -10.50 0.28 3.67
CA GLU A 103 -9.35 0.85 4.36
C GLU A 103 -9.58 0.87 5.86
N TYR A 104 -8.48 0.84 6.63
CA TYR A 104 -8.50 0.91 8.08
C TYR A 104 -7.24 1.58 8.63
N PRO A 105 -7.29 2.23 9.82
CA PRO A 105 -6.12 2.81 10.47
C PRO A 105 -5.07 1.75 10.77
N LYS A 106 -3.80 2.04 10.51
CA LYS A 106 -2.70 1.09 10.66
C LYS A 106 -2.54 0.53 12.08
N ASP A 107 -2.89 1.31 13.08
CA ASP A 107 -2.82 0.96 14.51
C ASP A 107 -4.00 0.10 14.98
N LYS A 108 -5.00 -0.11 14.13
CA LYS A 108 -6.20 -0.88 14.41
C LYS A 108 -6.48 -1.89 13.30
N ASP A 109 -5.88 -3.08 13.41
CA ASP A 109 -6.13 -4.16 12.44
C ASP A 109 -7.49 -4.84 12.72
N PRO A 110 -8.52 -4.61 11.88
CA PRO A 110 -9.87 -5.14 12.10
C PRO A 110 -10.09 -6.49 11.42
N ARG A 111 -9.05 -7.16 10.90
CA ARG A 111 -9.21 -8.37 10.08
C ARG A 111 -9.81 -9.53 10.86
N GLU A 112 -9.53 -9.65 12.16
CA GLU A 112 -10.14 -10.66 13.00
C GLU A 112 -11.65 -10.42 13.17
N GLU A 113 -12.06 -9.16 13.47
CA GLU A 113 -13.47 -8.77 13.56
C GLU A 113 -14.20 -8.95 12.22
N LEU A 114 -13.53 -8.58 11.12
CA LEU A 114 -14.04 -8.76 9.77
C LEU A 114 -14.25 -10.23 9.41
N PHE A 115 -13.31 -11.09 9.78
CA PHE A 115 -13.43 -12.52 9.56
C PHE A 115 -14.59 -13.12 10.35
N GLN A 116 -14.75 -12.71 11.62
CA GLN A 116 -15.90 -13.14 12.43
C GLN A 116 -17.23 -12.64 11.85
N TYR A 117 -17.28 -11.39 11.41
CA TYR A 117 -18.46 -10.85 10.73
C TYR A 117 -18.82 -11.62 9.46
N ALA A 118 -17.82 -12.03 8.68
CA ALA A 118 -18.03 -12.84 7.49
C ALA A 118 -18.65 -14.19 7.81
N ILE A 119 -18.20 -14.85 8.89
CA ILE A 119 -18.78 -16.12 9.37
C ILE A 119 -20.25 -15.92 9.77
N ASP A 120 -20.53 -14.91 10.59
CA ASP A 120 -21.89 -14.62 11.09
C ASP A 120 -22.85 -14.26 9.94
N SER A 121 -22.34 -13.59 8.92
CA SER A 121 -23.07 -13.23 7.69
C SER A 121 -23.14 -14.37 6.66
N LYS A 122 -22.56 -15.53 6.95
CA LYS A 122 -22.45 -16.69 6.04
C LYS A 122 -21.75 -16.38 4.71
N TRP A 123 -20.82 -15.44 4.73
CA TRP A 123 -19.97 -15.15 3.59
C TRP A 123 -18.91 -16.24 3.42
N VAL A 124 -18.49 -16.46 2.18
CA VAL A 124 -17.30 -17.24 1.89
C VAL A 124 -16.22 -16.27 1.45
N VAL A 125 -15.22 -16.09 2.30
CA VAL A 125 -14.06 -15.23 1.99
C VAL A 125 -13.14 -15.99 1.05
N THR A 126 -12.91 -15.45 -0.15
CA THR A 126 -11.99 -16.01 -1.16
C THR A 126 -10.67 -15.26 -1.22
N GLU A 127 -10.66 -14.00 -0.79
CA GLU A 127 -9.46 -13.18 -0.65
C GLU A 127 -9.62 -12.20 0.52
N MET A 128 -8.56 -12.02 1.31
CA MET A 128 -8.43 -10.99 2.34
C MET A 128 -6.98 -10.52 2.38
N SER A 129 -6.64 -9.57 1.52
CA SER A 129 -5.26 -9.13 1.29
C SER A 129 -5.05 -7.69 1.74
N PRO A 130 -4.30 -7.44 2.82
CA PRO A 130 -3.90 -6.09 3.17
C PRO A 130 -2.81 -5.60 2.20
N HIS A 131 -2.95 -4.37 1.76
CA HIS A 131 -1.97 -3.69 0.92
C HIS A 131 -1.29 -2.61 1.75
N SER A 132 -0.03 -2.81 2.07
CA SER A 132 0.80 -1.74 2.59
C SER A 132 1.08 -0.72 1.49
N ILE A 133 1.15 0.54 1.85
CA ILE A 133 1.64 1.58 0.94
C ILE A 133 3.10 1.23 0.64
N ASP A 134 3.42 1.13 -0.63
CA ASP A 134 4.79 0.97 -1.13
C ASP A 134 5.32 2.30 -1.71
N LEU A 135 6.61 2.36 -1.93
CA LEU A 135 7.25 3.55 -2.50
C LEU A 135 6.70 3.90 -3.89
N GLU A 136 6.23 2.90 -4.63
CA GLU A 136 5.60 3.10 -5.95
C GLU A 136 4.28 3.86 -5.81
N SER A 137 3.46 3.51 -4.83
CA SER A 137 2.21 4.22 -4.52
C SER A 137 2.48 5.66 -4.07
N ILE A 138 3.50 5.88 -3.23
CA ILE A 138 3.93 7.21 -2.80
C ILE A 138 4.38 8.03 -4.01
N PHE A 139 5.26 7.46 -4.83
CA PHE A 139 5.76 8.11 -6.04
C PHE A 139 4.60 8.49 -6.97
N ARG A 140 3.66 7.57 -7.19
CA ARG A 140 2.48 7.82 -8.02
C ARG A 140 1.61 8.95 -7.45
N THR A 141 1.33 8.96 -6.16
CA THR A 141 0.56 10.02 -5.50
C THR A 141 1.23 11.37 -5.71
N LEU A 142 2.53 11.48 -5.41
CA LEU A 142 3.29 12.74 -5.54
C LEU A 142 3.43 13.26 -6.96
N THR A 143 3.33 12.36 -7.97
CA THR A 143 3.53 12.73 -9.37
C THR A 143 2.21 12.83 -10.18
N MET A 144 1.09 12.31 -9.67
CA MET A 144 -0.21 12.29 -10.37
C MET A 144 -1.23 13.33 -9.85
N GLU A 145 -1.02 13.94 -8.68
CA GLU A 145 -1.97 14.95 -8.16
C GLU A 145 -2.20 16.15 -9.09
N ASP A 146 -1.29 16.38 -10.02
CA ASP A 146 -1.43 17.47 -11.01
C ASP A 146 -2.31 17.14 -12.23
N SER A 147 -2.66 15.86 -12.44
CA SER A 147 -3.49 15.47 -13.60
C SER A 147 -5.00 15.67 -13.37
N ALA A 148 -5.40 15.99 -12.14
CA ALA A 148 -6.79 16.25 -11.78
C ALA A 148 -7.19 17.74 -11.81
N ASN A 149 -6.22 18.66 -12.03
CA ASN A 149 -6.42 20.10 -12.09
C ASN A 149 -6.11 20.73 -13.47
N ALA A 150 -6.03 19.92 -14.54
CA ALA A 150 -5.83 20.40 -15.89
C ALA A 150 -7.07 20.14 -16.77
#